data_04b7719bd8b1a7967fda9a9f19a8e160
#
_entry.id   04b7719bd8b1a7967fda9a9f19a8e160
#
_cell.length_a   1.000
_cell.length_b   1.000
_cell.length_c   1.000
_cell.angle_alpha   90.00
_cell.angle_beta   90.00
_cell.angle_gamma   90.00
#
_symmetry.space_group_name_H-M   'P 1'
#
loop_
_entity.id
_entity.type
_entity.pdbx_description
1 polymer ?
#
loop_
_entity_poly.entity_id
_entity_poly.type
_entity_poly.pdbx_seq_one_letter_code
_entity_poly.pdbx_strand_id
1 'polypeptide(L)'
;MSAEPAAWTTIARRTVVEDQWIPLRADDCEDTSGRSIAPYYVLEYGDWISVLALDGNDDAIVVEEYRHGAAIVAIGTIGGGVEPGESPEDAAARELLEETGFESDDLIGLGATWANFGNHTNRVHHFLARGCRRVAEQSLDDGESIAVHVLSLDGLGDRLSQSHHQLTWYKAMDWLGR
;
A
#
# COMPACT_ATOMS: atom_id res chain seq x y z
N MET A 1 -31.68 -21.40 11.32
CA MET A 1 -31.44 -20.36 10.29
C MET A 1 -30.20 -19.61 10.76
N SER A 2 -29.14 -19.55 9.94
CA SER A 2 -27.99 -18.70 10.27
C SER A 2 -28.45 -17.24 10.18
N ALA A 3 -28.13 -16.42 11.20
CA ALA A 3 -28.37 -15.00 11.15
C ALA A 3 -27.60 -14.39 9.97
N GLU A 4 -28.23 -13.48 9.25
CA GLU A 4 -27.50 -12.71 8.21
C GLU A 4 -26.42 -11.86 8.88
N PRO A 5 -25.23 -11.72 8.23
CA PRO A 5 -24.19 -10.83 8.73
C PRO A 5 -24.73 -9.39 8.85
N ALA A 6 -24.54 -8.79 10.02
CA ALA A 6 -24.98 -7.42 10.28
C ALA A 6 -23.90 -6.65 11.02
N ALA A 7 -23.91 -5.30 10.86
CA ALA A 7 -22.95 -4.42 11.51
C ALA A 7 -23.11 -4.49 13.03
N TRP A 8 -21.98 -4.43 13.73
CA TRP A 8 -21.97 -4.27 15.20
C TRP A 8 -22.21 -2.82 15.60
N THR A 9 -22.71 -2.62 16.81
CA THR A 9 -22.82 -1.30 17.40
C THR A 9 -21.57 -1.02 18.23
N THR A 10 -20.89 0.09 17.97
CA THR A 10 -19.79 0.57 18.83
C THR A 10 -20.37 1.26 20.05
N ILE A 11 -20.09 0.73 21.23
CA ILE A 11 -20.58 1.25 22.52
C ILE A 11 -19.61 2.27 23.09
N ALA A 12 -18.29 2.03 22.98
CA ALA A 12 -17.25 2.94 23.43
C ALA A 12 -16.01 2.84 22.55
N ARG A 13 -15.23 3.92 22.53
CA ARG A 13 -13.90 4.00 21.90
C ARG A 13 -12.90 4.59 22.85
N ARG A 14 -11.66 4.10 22.81
CA ARG A 14 -10.54 4.68 23.53
C ARG A 14 -9.26 4.57 22.73
N THR A 15 -8.44 5.60 22.77
CA THR A 15 -7.07 5.56 22.22
C THR A 15 -6.21 4.67 23.13
N VAL A 16 -5.42 3.78 22.52
CA VAL A 16 -4.48 2.89 23.20
C VAL A 16 -3.06 3.40 23.03
N VAL A 17 -2.68 3.71 21.79
CA VAL A 17 -1.41 4.31 21.40
C VAL A 17 -1.72 5.35 20.33
N GLU A 18 -1.09 6.51 20.42
CA GLU A 18 -1.17 7.56 19.42
C GLU A 18 0.17 8.27 19.34
N ASP A 19 0.93 7.97 18.30
CA ASP A 19 2.15 8.66 17.93
C ASP A 19 2.19 8.85 16.42
N GLN A 20 3.28 9.39 15.90
CA GLN A 20 3.41 9.62 14.45
C GLN A 20 3.41 8.32 13.61
N TRP A 21 3.58 7.14 14.24
CA TRP A 21 3.73 5.85 13.54
C TRP A 21 2.53 4.92 13.73
N ILE A 22 1.90 4.94 14.90
CA ILE A 22 0.85 3.97 15.28
C ILE A 22 -0.34 4.68 15.93
N PRO A 23 -1.41 4.93 15.17
CA PRO A 23 -2.71 5.32 15.73
C PRO A 23 -3.54 4.07 16.03
N LEU A 24 -3.46 3.55 17.28
CA LEU A 24 -4.20 2.36 17.73
C LEU A 24 -5.32 2.73 18.67
N ARG A 25 -6.55 2.38 18.32
CA ARG A 25 -7.71 2.48 19.24
C ARG A 25 -8.23 1.10 19.61
N ALA A 26 -8.97 1.05 20.72
CA ALA A 26 -9.77 -0.09 21.13
C ALA A 26 -11.25 0.30 21.18
N ASP A 27 -12.09 -0.46 20.47
CA ASP A 27 -13.53 -0.30 20.43
C ASP A 27 -14.17 -1.40 21.29
N ASP A 28 -15.17 -1.02 22.10
CA ASP A 28 -16.06 -1.96 22.76
C ASP A 28 -17.35 -2.02 21.93
N CYS A 29 -17.65 -3.19 21.39
CA CYS A 29 -18.74 -3.41 20.44
C CYS A 29 -19.76 -4.40 20.97
N GLU A 30 -20.98 -4.35 20.42
CA GLU A 30 -22.05 -5.33 20.64
C GLU A 30 -22.59 -5.81 19.30
N ASP A 31 -22.72 -7.14 19.12
CA ASP A 31 -23.36 -7.71 17.94
C ASP A 31 -24.89 -7.64 18.04
N THR A 32 -25.58 -8.03 16.97
CA THR A 32 -27.05 -7.98 16.89
C THR A 32 -27.75 -8.94 17.86
N SER A 33 -27.02 -9.84 18.50
CA SER A 33 -27.55 -10.74 19.55
C SER A 33 -27.37 -10.17 20.97
N GLY A 34 -26.74 -9.02 21.10
CA GLY A 34 -26.39 -8.43 22.41
C GLY A 34 -25.10 -8.99 23.01
N ARG A 35 -24.31 -9.73 22.24
CA ARG A 35 -23.03 -10.26 22.71
C ARG A 35 -21.96 -9.18 22.63
N SER A 36 -21.27 -8.95 23.76
CA SER A 36 -20.13 -8.05 23.82
C SER A 36 -18.91 -8.59 23.08
N ILE A 37 -18.27 -7.72 22.32
CA ILE A 37 -17.01 -7.93 21.62
C ILE A 37 -16.09 -6.78 22.05
N ALA A 38 -15.28 -7.02 23.07
CA ALA A 38 -14.45 -5.98 23.68
C ALA A 38 -13.17 -6.57 24.30
N PRO A 39 -11.99 -5.95 24.08
CA PRO A 39 -11.76 -4.86 23.14
C PRO A 39 -11.57 -5.37 21.71
N TYR A 40 -12.00 -4.58 20.71
CA TYR A 40 -11.66 -4.79 19.30
C TYR A 40 -10.63 -3.73 18.89
N TYR A 41 -9.44 -4.16 18.54
CA TYR A 41 -8.35 -3.22 18.21
C TYR A 41 -8.40 -2.82 16.75
N VAL A 42 -8.27 -1.51 16.49
CA VAL A 42 -8.29 -0.92 15.15
C VAL A 42 -7.09 0.00 14.98
N LEU A 43 -6.37 -0.17 13.85
CA LEU A 43 -5.30 0.71 13.39
C LEU A 43 -5.89 1.72 12.39
N GLU A 44 -5.72 3.01 12.67
CA GLU A 44 -6.35 4.12 11.91
C GLU A 44 -5.35 4.80 10.96
N TYR A 45 -4.71 4.02 10.11
CA TYR A 45 -3.78 4.55 9.12
C TYR A 45 -4.48 5.38 8.04
N GLY A 46 -3.73 6.34 7.45
CA GLY A 46 -4.03 6.94 6.15
C GLY A 46 -3.93 5.91 5.03
N ASP A 47 -4.50 6.23 3.86
CA ASP A 47 -4.42 5.37 2.70
C ASP A 47 -2.98 5.23 2.20
N TRP A 48 -2.68 4.14 1.53
CA TRP A 48 -1.39 3.84 0.91
C TRP A 48 -1.53 3.73 -0.59
N ILE A 49 -0.41 3.94 -1.29
CA ILE A 49 -0.29 3.64 -2.72
C ILE A 49 0.66 2.46 -2.95
N SER A 50 0.51 1.81 -4.11
CA SER A 50 1.43 0.80 -4.60
C SER A 50 1.48 0.92 -6.13
N VAL A 51 2.66 1.19 -6.69
CA VAL A 51 2.86 1.50 -8.11
C VAL A 51 3.79 0.46 -8.74
N LEU A 52 3.31 -0.28 -9.75
CA LEU A 52 4.20 -0.96 -10.68
C LEU A 52 4.63 0.04 -11.74
N ALA A 53 5.92 0.37 -11.79
CA ALA A 53 6.48 1.29 -12.76
C ALA A 53 7.23 0.52 -13.85
N LEU A 54 7.01 0.88 -15.12
CA LEU A 54 7.66 0.31 -16.29
C LEU A 54 8.43 1.37 -17.07
N ASP A 55 9.66 1.08 -17.44
CA ASP A 55 10.46 1.95 -18.29
C ASP A 55 10.01 1.89 -19.77
N GLY A 56 10.76 2.54 -20.67
CA GLY A 56 10.46 2.56 -22.10
C GLY A 56 10.66 1.21 -22.83
N ASN A 57 11.22 0.20 -22.15
CA ASN A 57 11.42 -1.15 -22.67
C ASN A 57 10.44 -2.16 -22.06
N ASP A 58 9.47 -1.70 -21.26
CA ASP A 58 8.59 -2.54 -20.42
C ASP A 58 9.33 -3.32 -19.32
N ASP A 59 10.54 -2.90 -18.92
CA ASP A 59 11.21 -3.44 -17.74
C ASP A 59 10.69 -2.73 -16.47
N ALA A 60 10.52 -3.51 -15.39
CA ALA A 60 9.97 -3.01 -14.14
C ALA A 60 11.02 -2.26 -13.31
N ILE A 61 10.69 -1.05 -12.89
CA ILE A 61 11.41 -0.28 -11.88
C ILE A 61 10.87 -0.73 -10.53
N VAL A 62 11.72 -1.28 -9.67
CA VAL A 62 11.37 -1.80 -8.35
C VAL A 62 12.34 -1.27 -7.29
N VAL A 63 11.89 -1.28 -6.06
CA VAL A 63 12.69 -0.86 -4.91
C VAL A 63 13.09 -2.08 -4.08
N GLU A 64 14.25 -2.01 -3.44
CA GLU A 64 14.72 -3.02 -2.48
C GLU A 64 15.10 -2.33 -1.19
N GLU A 65 14.51 -2.77 -0.07
CA GLU A 65 14.72 -2.16 1.22
C GLU A 65 14.62 -3.18 2.37
N TYR A 66 15.14 -2.83 3.55
CA TYR A 66 14.98 -3.61 4.76
C TYR A 66 13.64 -3.35 5.43
N ARG A 67 12.83 -4.39 5.58
CA ARG A 67 11.52 -4.36 6.27
C ARG A 67 11.66 -4.97 7.67
N HIS A 68 11.78 -4.09 8.68
CA HIS A 68 12.09 -4.49 10.05
C HIS A 68 11.05 -5.47 10.65
N GLY A 69 9.76 -5.26 10.39
CA GLY A 69 8.71 -6.13 10.91
C GLY A 69 8.82 -7.59 10.46
N ALA A 70 9.34 -7.83 9.26
CA ALA A 70 9.61 -9.16 8.71
C ALA A 70 11.07 -9.59 8.90
N ALA A 71 11.97 -8.66 9.28
CA ALA A 71 13.42 -8.84 9.40
C ALA A 71 14.09 -9.35 8.11
N ILE A 72 13.64 -8.84 6.95
CA ILE A 72 14.17 -9.20 5.62
C ILE A 72 14.52 -7.97 4.80
N VAL A 73 15.44 -8.12 3.84
CA VAL A 73 15.58 -7.23 2.69
C VAL A 73 14.70 -7.80 1.59
N ALA A 74 13.80 -7.00 1.03
CA ALA A 74 12.82 -7.46 0.06
C ALA A 74 12.67 -6.48 -1.09
N ILE A 75 12.38 -7.04 -2.28
CA ILE A 75 11.98 -6.28 -3.46
C ILE A 75 10.48 -6.00 -3.37
N GLY A 76 10.10 -4.77 -3.71
CA GLY A 76 8.73 -4.28 -3.75
C GLY A 76 8.45 -3.39 -4.96
N THR A 77 7.17 -3.13 -5.17
CA THR A 77 6.71 -2.00 -5.98
C THR A 77 6.95 -0.71 -5.19
N ILE A 78 6.98 0.42 -5.89
CA ILE A 78 7.03 1.76 -5.26
C ILE A 78 5.80 1.91 -4.34
N GLY A 79 5.97 2.45 -3.13
CA GLY A 79 4.87 2.53 -2.19
C GLY A 79 5.09 3.49 -1.04
N GLY A 80 4.04 4.23 -0.70
CA GLY A 80 4.06 5.18 0.41
C GLY A 80 2.68 5.57 0.89
N GLY A 81 2.64 6.53 1.81
CA GLY A 81 1.41 7.07 2.35
C GLY A 81 0.81 8.16 1.48
N VAL A 82 -0.52 8.24 1.46
CA VAL A 82 -1.24 9.41 0.93
C VAL A 82 -1.27 10.48 2.02
N GLU A 83 -0.72 11.64 1.73
CA GLU A 83 -0.67 12.76 2.67
C GLU A 83 -2.05 13.42 2.86
N PRO A 84 -2.28 14.12 4.00
CA PRO A 84 -3.54 14.84 4.22
C PRO A 84 -3.84 15.88 3.13
N GLY A 85 -4.92 15.67 2.38
CA GLY A 85 -5.34 16.55 1.29
C GLY A 85 -4.74 16.24 -0.07
N GLU A 86 -3.87 15.24 -0.17
CA GLU A 86 -3.30 14.74 -1.40
C GLU A 86 -4.26 13.73 -2.07
N SER A 87 -4.28 13.68 -3.39
CA SER A 87 -4.96 12.59 -4.09
C SER A 87 -4.06 11.34 -4.15
N PRO A 88 -4.64 10.12 -4.23
CA PRO A 88 -3.81 8.92 -4.41
C PRO A 88 -2.95 8.95 -5.68
N GLU A 89 -3.42 9.61 -6.74
CA GLU A 89 -2.69 9.80 -7.99
C GLU A 89 -1.45 10.70 -7.79
N ASP A 90 -1.63 11.81 -7.05
CA ASP A 90 -0.52 12.72 -6.74
C ASP A 90 0.51 12.02 -5.83
N ALA A 91 0.05 11.27 -4.82
CA ALA A 91 0.91 10.47 -3.96
C ALA A 91 1.72 9.43 -4.78
N ALA A 92 1.09 8.75 -5.73
CA ALA A 92 1.76 7.77 -6.58
C ALA A 92 2.84 8.43 -7.47
N ALA A 93 2.58 9.61 -8.00
CA ALA A 93 3.57 10.35 -8.80
C ALA A 93 4.72 10.88 -7.92
N ARG A 94 4.42 11.40 -6.73
CA ARG A 94 5.41 11.88 -5.76
C ARG A 94 6.34 10.76 -5.31
N GLU A 95 5.81 9.64 -4.82
CA GLU A 95 6.59 8.50 -4.33
C GLU A 95 7.45 7.88 -5.45
N LEU A 96 6.91 7.77 -6.67
CA LEU A 96 7.70 7.31 -7.83
C LEU A 96 8.94 8.18 -8.04
N LEU A 97 8.78 9.50 -7.96
CA LEU A 97 9.89 10.44 -8.12
C LEU A 97 10.86 10.38 -6.94
N GLU A 98 10.36 10.42 -5.70
CA GLU A 98 11.17 10.47 -4.48
C GLU A 98 11.96 9.18 -4.27
N GLU A 99 11.32 8.02 -4.33
CA GLU A 99 11.98 6.74 -4.11
C GLU A 99 12.91 6.32 -5.25
N THR A 100 12.65 6.76 -6.50
CA THR A 100 13.37 6.21 -7.66
C THR A 100 14.06 7.24 -8.54
N GLY A 101 13.67 8.50 -8.50
CA GLY A 101 14.09 9.52 -9.44
C GLY A 101 13.43 9.41 -10.82
N PHE A 102 12.42 8.56 -10.98
CA PHE A 102 11.68 8.40 -12.22
C PHE A 102 10.34 9.14 -12.17
N GLU A 103 9.86 9.55 -13.35
CA GLU A 103 8.53 10.10 -13.57
C GLU A 103 7.82 9.40 -14.73
N SER A 104 6.50 9.50 -14.78
CA SER A 104 5.66 8.97 -15.87
C SER A 104 4.56 9.97 -16.20
N ASP A 105 4.28 10.14 -17.49
CA ASP A 105 3.11 10.89 -17.98
C ASP A 105 1.89 9.97 -18.21
N ASP A 106 2.03 8.65 -17.98
CA ASP A 106 1.00 7.62 -18.20
C ASP A 106 0.80 6.80 -16.91
N LEU A 107 0.13 7.40 -15.92
CA LEU A 107 -0.20 6.79 -14.64
C LEU A 107 -1.66 6.27 -14.67
N ILE A 108 -1.83 4.96 -14.54
CA ILE A 108 -3.11 4.26 -14.69
C ILE A 108 -3.56 3.73 -13.34
N GLY A 109 -4.75 4.17 -12.89
CA GLY A 109 -5.39 3.64 -11.68
C GLY A 109 -5.95 2.24 -11.89
N LEU A 110 -5.52 1.28 -11.08
CA LEU A 110 -5.96 -0.12 -11.11
C LEU A 110 -7.00 -0.43 -10.00
N GLY A 111 -7.53 0.62 -9.36
CA GLY A 111 -8.50 0.53 -8.27
C GLY A 111 -7.84 0.37 -6.89
N ALA A 112 -8.67 0.24 -5.85
CA ALA A 112 -8.22 0.18 -4.47
C ALA A 112 -8.77 -1.04 -3.74
N THR A 113 -8.01 -1.53 -2.74
CA THR A 113 -8.40 -2.62 -1.84
C THR A 113 -8.15 -2.25 -0.39
N TRP A 114 -8.85 -2.88 0.53
CA TRP A 114 -8.52 -2.72 1.95
C TRP A 114 -7.12 -3.29 2.25
N ALA A 115 -6.31 -2.56 3.01
CA ALA A 115 -5.01 -3.05 3.45
C ALA A 115 -5.16 -4.30 4.34
N ASN A 116 -6.04 -4.22 5.33
CA ASN A 116 -6.49 -5.33 6.14
C ASN A 116 -7.85 -4.99 6.77
N PHE A 117 -8.96 -5.32 6.10
CA PHE A 117 -10.32 -4.99 6.58
C PHE A 117 -10.66 -5.59 7.96
N GLY A 118 -9.86 -6.51 8.47
CA GLY A 118 -10.06 -7.11 9.79
C GLY A 118 -9.80 -6.13 10.92
N ASN A 119 -8.85 -5.21 10.77
CA ASN A 119 -8.48 -4.27 11.84
C ASN A 119 -7.78 -2.97 11.37
N HIS A 120 -7.71 -2.71 10.08
CA HIS A 120 -7.21 -1.44 9.53
C HIS A 120 -8.35 -0.61 8.94
N THR A 121 -8.20 0.71 8.96
CA THR A 121 -9.17 1.63 8.36
C THR A 121 -8.79 2.11 6.97
N ASN A 122 -7.57 1.79 6.51
CA ASN A 122 -7.01 2.32 5.28
C ASN A 122 -7.15 1.36 4.08
N ARG A 123 -7.03 1.95 2.91
CA ARG A 123 -6.98 1.25 1.62
C ARG A 123 -5.57 1.32 1.05
N VAL A 124 -5.29 0.43 0.09
CA VAL A 124 -4.14 0.51 -0.81
C VAL A 124 -4.69 0.83 -2.20
N HIS A 125 -4.23 1.93 -2.78
CA HIS A 125 -4.53 2.33 -4.15
C HIS A 125 -3.44 1.79 -5.07
N HIS A 126 -3.84 1.03 -6.09
CA HIS A 126 -2.93 0.34 -7.00
C HIS A 126 -2.79 1.12 -8.30
N PHE A 127 -1.57 1.26 -8.78
CA PHE A 127 -1.27 1.98 -10.02
C PHE A 127 -0.30 1.21 -10.91
N LEU A 128 -0.39 1.49 -12.22
CA LEU A 128 0.59 1.15 -13.23
C LEU A 128 1.13 2.46 -13.83
N ALA A 129 2.42 2.72 -13.71
CA ALA A 129 3.10 3.82 -14.38
C ALA A 129 3.85 3.27 -15.60
N ARG A 130 3.68 3.87 -16.78
CA ARG A 130 4.29 3.40 -18.03
C ARG A 130 5.21 4.44 -18.64
N GLY A 131 6.19 3.96 -19.41
CA GLY A 131 7.13 4.83 -20.10
C GLY A 131 7.93 5.72 -19.14
N CYS A 132 8.21 5.20 -17.95
CA CYS A 132 8.94 5.92 -16.92
C CYS A 132 10.33 6.31 -17.41
N ARG A 133 10.75 7.55 -17.12
CA ARG A 133 12.07 8.07 -17.44
C ARG A 133 12.73 8.64 -16.20
N ARG A 134 14.02 8.42 -16.05
CA ARG A 134 14.78 8.99 -14.93
C ARG A 134 15.02 10.48 -15.18
N VAL A 135 14.63 11.32 -14.23
CA VAL A 135 14.71 12.77 -14.33
C VAL A 135 15.47 13.40 -13.16
N ALA A 136 15.63 12.67 -12.05
CA ALA A 136 16.29 13.15 -10.85
C ALA A 136 17.08 12.06 -10.14
N GLU A 137 17.84 12.42 -9.13
CA GLU A 137 18.32 11.50 -8.10
C GLU A 137 17.19 11.25 -7.09
N GLN A 138 17.30 10.15 -6.32
CA GLN A 138 16.37 9.87 -5.22
C GLN A 138 16.38 11.00 -4.17
N SER A 139 15.22 11.24 -3.57
CA SER A 139 15.05 12.19 -2.45
C SER A 139 14.30 11.49 -1.32
N LEU A 140 15.01 10.60 -0.60
CA LEU A 140 14.46 9.76 0.44
C LEU A 140 14.24 10.53 1.75
N ASP A 141 13.26 10.12 2.52
CA ASP A 141 13.00 10.62 3.85
C ASP A 141 14.06 10.17 4.86
N ASP A 142 14.13 10.86 6.00
CA ASP A 142 15.07 10.54 7.08
C ASP A 142 14.81 9.11 7.61
N GLY A 143 15.83 8.26 7.46
CA GLY A 143 15.79 6.86 7.91
C GLY A 143 15.43 5.84 6.83
N GLU A 144 15.12 6.28 5.63
CA GLU A 144 14.93 5.40 4.47
C GLU A 144 16.27 5.03 3.82
N SER A 145 16.35 3.79 3.39
CA SER A 145 17.48 3.25 2.65
C SER A 145 16.97 2.30 1.58
N ILE A 146 16.81 2.84 0.38
CA ILE A 146 16.16 2.19 -0.76
C ILE A 146 17.15 2.07 -1.92
N ALA A 147 17.31 0.84 -2.44
CA ALA A 147 18.01 0.58 -3.69
C ALA A 147 17.01 0.43 -4.84
N VAL A 148 17.27 1.07 -5.98
CA VAL A 148 16.43 0.98 -7.18
C VAL A 148 17.01 -0.04 -8.14
N HIS A 149 16.18 -0.93 -8.65
CA HIS A 149 16.53 -1.91 -9.67
C HIS A 149 15.60 -1.80 -10.88
N VAL A 150 16.13 -2.06 -12.07
CA VAL A 150 15.35 -2.25 -13.30
C VAL A 150 15.44 -3.72 -13.68
N LEU A 151 14.31 -4.41 -13.69
CA LEU A 151 14.23 -5.87 -13.80
C LEU A 151 13.21 -6.25 -14.89
N SER A 152 13.45 -7.38 -15.56
CA SER A 152 12.43 -7.97 -16.43
C SER A 152 11.16 -8.29 -15.65
N LEU A 153 10.01 -8.10 -16.29
CA LEU A 153 8.71 -8.55 -15.75
C LEU A 153 8.65 -10.07 -15.56
N ASP A 154 9.44 -10.84 -16.33
CA ASP A 154 9.42 -12.29 -16.27
C ASP A 154 9.89 -12.79 -14.89
N GLY A 155 9.01 -13.50 -14.19
CA GLY A 155 9.28 -14.06 -12.86
C GLY A 155 9.28 -13.01 -11.72
N LEU A 156 9.03 -11.72 -11.99
CA LEU A 156 9.01 -10.69 -10.95
C LEU A 156 7.93 -10.94 -9.91
N GLY A 157 6.74 -11.38 -10.34
CA GLY A 157 5.62 -11.65 -9.41
C GLY A 157 5.98 -12.63 -8.29
N ASP A 158 6.80 -13.65 -8.58
CA ASP A 158 7.26 -14.64 -7.59
C ASP A 158 8.27 -14.07 -6.58
N ARG A 159 8.90 -12.94 -6.90
CA ARG A 159 9.86 -12.25 -6.04
C ARG A 159 9.22 -11.25 -5.09
N LEU A 160 7.99 -10.82 -5.40
CA LEU A 160 7.22 -9.91 -4.56
C LEU A 160 6.61 -10.69 -3.39
N SER A 161 7.03 -10.41 -2.17
CA SER A 161 6.59 -11.14 -0.97
C SER A 161 5.46 -10.44 -0.19
N GLN A 162 5.24 -9.15 -0.44
CA GLN A 162 4.19 -8.37 0.18
C GLN A 162 2.87 -8.49 -0.61
N SER A 163 1.76 -8.76 0.07
CA SER A 163 0.47 -9.05 -0.58
C SER A 163 -0.03 -7.94 -1.51
N HIS A 164 0.07 -6.68 -1.11
CA HIS A 164 -0.39 -5.58 -1.97
C HIS A 164 0.56 -5.33 -3.15
N HIS A 165 1.88 -5.60 -3.04
CA HIS A 165 2.80 -5.55 -4.18
C HIS A 165 2.45 -6.63 -5.21
N GLN A 166 2.21 -7.87 -4.75
CA GLN A 166 1.73 -8.95 -5.63
C GLN A 166 0.40 -8.59 -6.30
N LEU A 167 -0.54 -8.03 -5.53
CA LEU A 167 -1.84 -7.66 -6.09
C LEU A 167 -1.71 -6.54 -7.13
N THR A 168 -0.85 -5.54 -6.89
CA THR A 168 -0.55 -4.49 -7.87
C THR A 168 0.02 -5.10 -9.15
N TRP A 169 0.97 -6.03 -9.01
CA TRP A 169 1.56 -6.74 -10.14
C TRP A 169 0.49 -7.53 -10.93
N TYR A 170 -0.36 -8.33 -10.26
CA TYR A 170 -1.42 -9.09 -10.94
C TYR A 170 -2.43 -8.18 -11.67
N LYS A 171 -2.85 -7.09 -11.05
CA LYS A 171 -3.74 -6.11 -11.67
C LYS A 171 -3.10 -5.44 -12.90
N ALA A 172 -1.82 -5.13 -12.82
CA ALA A 172 -1.07 -4.56 -13.93
C ALA A 172 -0.91 -5.58 -15.08
N MET A 173 -0.61 -6.85 -14.78
CA MET A 173 -0.53 -7.92 -15.79
C MET A 173 -1.88 -8.12 -16.48
N ASP A 174 -2.98 -8.17 -15.74
CA ASP A 174 -4.34 -8.26 -16.31
C ASP A 174 -4.64 -7.06 -17.24
N TRP A 175 -4.30 -5.84 -16.79
CA TRP A 175 -4.46 -4.64 -17.61
C TRP A 175 -3.62 -4.67 -18.89
N LEU A 176 -2.39 -5.20 -18.83
CA LEU A 176 -1.48 -5.36 -19.98
C LEU A 176 -1.87 -6.52 -20.90
N GLY A 177 -2.82 -7.39 -20.52
CA GLY A 177 -3.23 -8.58 -21.24
C GLY A 177 -2.17 -9.72 -21.21
N ARG A 178 -1.42 -9.81 -20.14
CA ARG A 178 -0.33 -10.79 -19.93
C ARG A 178 -0.67 -11.82 -18.87
#